data_67d714610f80ab4be766839086b09f86
#
_entry.id   67d714610f80ab4be766839086b09f86
#
_cell.length_a   1.000
_cell.length_b   1.000
_cell.length_c   1.000
_cell.angle_alpha   90.00
_cell.angle_beta   90.00
_cell.angle_gamma   90.00
#
_symmetry.space_group_name_H-M   'P 1'
#
loop_
_entity.id
_entity.type
_entity.pdbx_description
1 polymer ?
#
loop_
_entity_poly.entity_id
_entity_poly.type
_entity_poly.pdbx_seq_one_letter_code
_entity_poly.pdbx_strand_id
1 'polypeptide(L)'
;MPNRSSSRMRSSRPTGLRAVFLFFCLGLTLGRAAAGADAPPAAGDVEAKDAWLRLLPAGVPAGGYLTLINTGSREWVLIGASSADFGEVSLHLTHNHEGMSMMEPMESLALKPHATVRFAEGGYHIMFKEPKRPLHPGDKVNVVLHLRGGAAVEVSFDVRSGNSGAP
;
A
#
# COMPACT_ATOMS: atom_id res chain seq x y z
N MET A 1 -92.01 -18.49 1.50
CA MET A 1 -92.67 -19.70 2.04
C MET A 1 -92.01 -20.91 1.41
N PRO A 2 -91.91 -21.99 2.07
CA PRO A 2 -91.18 -22.36 3.28
C PRO A 2 -90.14 -23.46 2.90
N ASN A 3 -89.31 -24.00 3.64
CA ASN A 3 -89.41 -24.68 4.90
C ASN A 3 -88.07 -25.44 5.16
N ARG A 4 -87.63 -25.41 6.34
CA ARG A 4 -87.11 -26.47 7.22
C ARG A 4 -86.27 -27.61 6.57
N SER A 5 -85.18 -28.06 7.17
CA SER A 5 -85.06 -28.66 8.52
C SER A 5 -83.58 -29.07 8.71
N SER A 6 -82.91 -28.65 9.70
CA SER A 6 -82.56 -29.41 10.89
C SER A 6 -82.03 -30.83 10.68
N SER A 7 -80.81 -31.12 10.94
CA SER A 7 -80.38 -32.25 11.76
C SER A 7 -78.96 -32.11 12.28
N ARG A 8 -78.87 -32.11 13.58
CA ARG A 8 -77.64 -32.33 14.42
C ARG A 8 -77.19 -33.78 14.27
N MET A 9 -75.90 -33.97 14.35
CA MET A 9 -75.35 -35.09 15.15
C MET A 9 -73.83 -34.94 15.11
N ARG A 10 -73.23 -34.54 16.18
CA ARG A 10 -72.49 -35.21 17.25
C ARG A 10 -71.33 -36.05 16.80
N SER A 11 -70.18 -35.58 17.35
CA SER A 11 -69.18 -36.39 18.04
C SER A 11 -68.26 -37.30 17.23
N SER A 12 -67.02 -36.95 17.18
CA SER A 12 -65.99 -37.69 17.96
C SER A 12 -64.59 -37.13 17.65
N ARG A 13 -63.91 -36.77 18.69
CA ARG A 13 -62.46 -36.61 18.64
C ARG A 13 -61.79 -37.96 18.59
N PRO A 14 -60.65 -38.09 17.90
CA PRO A 14 -59.50 -38.58 18.62
C PRO A 14 -58.27 -37.71 18.40
N THR A 15 -57.60 -37.59 19.48
CA THR A 15 -56.22 -37.27 19.81
C THR A 15 -55.22 -37.85 18.80
N GLY A 16 -54.25 -37.04 18.42
CA GLY A 16 -53.00 -37.68 18.07
C GLY A 16 -52.21 -37.03 16.99
N LEU A 17 -51.10 -36.63 17.37
CA LEU A 17 -49.83 -36.50 16.66
C LEU A 17 -49.52 -35.11 16.09
N ARG A 18 -48.90 -34.32 16.94
CA ARG A 18 -48.13 -33.14 16.56
C ARG A 18 -46.88 -33.57 15.74
N ALA A 19 -46.99 -33.47 14.44
CA ALA A 19 -45.82 -33.51 13.57
C ALA A 19 -45.18 -32.13 13.58
N VAL A 20 -44.10 -32.01 14.34
CA VAL A 20 -43.19 -30.85 14.32
C VAL A 20 -42.39 -30.94 13.01
N PHE A 21 -42.80 -30.20 12.00
CA PHE A 21 -41.96 -29.96 10.82
C PHE A 21 -40.89 -28.97 11.20
N LEU A 22 -39.69 -29.48 11.53
CA LEU A 22 -38.49 -28.71 11.66
C LEU A 22 -38.06 -28.31 10.23
N PHE A 23 -38.40 -27.08 9.84
CA PHE A 23 -37.79 -26.45 8.67
C PHE A 23 -36.33 -26.14 8.99
N PHE A 24 -35.46 -27.03 8.55
CA PHE A 24 -34.01 -26.80 8.55
C PHE A 24 -33.72 -25.86 7.37
N CYS A 25 -33.80 -24.54 7.64
CA CYS A 25 -33.27 -23.54 6.71
C CYS A 25 -31.74 -23.63 6.70
N LEU A 26 -31.25 -24.43 5.74
CA LEU A 26 -29.84 -24.46 5.39
C LEU A 26 -29.48 -23.12 4.72
N GLY A 27 -29.15 -22.12 5.54
CA GLY A 27 -28.65 -20.84 5.09
C GLY A 27 -27.26 -21.03 4.50
N LEU A 28 -27.21 -21.12 3.17
CA LEU A 28 -25.97 -21.08 2.40
C LEU A 28 -25.43 -19.63 2.44
N THR A 29 -24.66 -19.29 3.49
CA THR A 29 -23.91 -18.05 3.52
C THR A 29 -22.74 -18.19 2.52
N LEU A 30 -22.93 -17.64 1.31
CA LEU A 30 -21.80 -17.36 0.41
C LEU A 30 -20.88 -16.37 1.15
N GLY A 31 -19.89 -16.89 1.81
CA GLY A 31 -18.78 -16.09 2.31
C GLY A 31 -18.07 -15.43 1.12
N ARG A 32 -18.30 -14.13 0.94
CA ARG A 32 -17.57 -13.30 0.01
C ARG A 32 -16.15 -13.19 0.57
N ALA A 33 -15.26 -14.07 0.11
CA ALA A 33 -13.84 -13.91 0.32
C ALA A 33 -13.43 -12.60 -0.38
N ALA A 34 -13.34 -11.53 0.39
CA ALA A 34 -12.60 -10.35 -0.03
C ALA A 34 -11.15 -10.81 -0.17
N ALA A 35 -10.68 -10.94 -1.40
CA ALA A 35 -9.26 -11.01 -1.69
C ALA A 35 -8.68 -9.65 -1.28
N GLY A 36 -8.29 -9.51 -0.03
CA GLY A 36 -7.39 -8.47 0.41
C GLY A 36 -6.09 -8.72 -0.36
N ALA A 37 -5.70 -7.79 -1.22
CA ALA A 37 -4.32 -7.77 -1.69
C ALA A 37 -3.46 -7.70 -0.41
N ASP A 38 -2.72 -8.77 -0.13
CA ASP A 38 -1.82 -8.83 1.02
C ASP A 38 -0.80 -7.69 0.85
N ALA A 39 -0.98 -6.63 1.62
CA ALA A 39 0.03 -5.59 1.72
C ALA A 39 1.31 -6.25 2.25
N PRO A 40 2.49 -5.93 1.69
CA PRO A 40 3.73 -6.49 2.18
C PRO A 40 3.90 -6.18 3.67
N PRO A 41 4.48 -7.12 4.45
CA PRO A 41 4.67 -6.91 5.88
C PRO A 41 5.49 -5.65 6.12
N ALA A 42 5.02 -4.79 7.02
CA ALA A 42 5.71 -3.55 7.35
C ALA A 42 7.07 -3.84 8.03
N ALA A 43 8.09 -3.10 7.65
CA ALA A 43 9.40 -3.13 8.31
C ALA A 43 9.37 -2.16 9.50
N GLY A 44 8.83 -2.58 10.63
CA GLY A 44 8.64 -1.74 11.82
C GLY A 44 9.93 -1.11 12.38
N ASP A 45 11.10 -1.65 12.01
CA ASP A 45 12.41 -1.15 12.44
C ASP A 45 13.04 -0.14 11.44
N VAL A 46 12.39 0.15 10.32
CA VAL A 46 12.90 1.11 9.32
C VAL A 46 11.99 2.33 9.29
N GLU A 47 12.55 3.46 9.66
CA GLU A 47 11.87 4.75 9.62
C GLU A 47 12.34 5.58 8.41
N ALA A 48 11.41 6.30 7.79
CA ALA A 48 11.70 7.29 6.76
C ALA A 48 11.31 8.67 7.25
N LYS A 49 12.22 9.64 7.10
CA LYS A 49 12.03 11.04 7.54
C LYS A 49 12.37 12.00 6.40
N ASP A 50 11.79 13.20 6.47
CA ASP A 50 12.09 14.32 5.58
C ASP A 50 11.99 13.98 4.10
N ALA A 51 10.98 13.16 3.74
CA ALA A 51 10.80 12.69 2.38
C ALA A 51 10.22 13.79 1.48
N TRP A 52 10.93 14.11 0.41
CA TRP A 52 10.46 15.09 -0.56
C TRP A 52 10.90 14.72 -1.99
N LEU A 53 10.11 15.16 -2.95
CA LEU A 53 10.31 14.97 -4.38
C LEU A 53 10.57 16.33 -5.02
N ARG A 54 11.69 16.43 -5.72
CA ARG A 54 12.06 17.60 -6.52
C ARG A 54 11.43 17.49 -7.90
N LEU A 55 10.39 18.29 -8.12
CA LEU A 55 9.73 18.36 -9.41
C LEU A 55 10.54 19.24 -10.37
N LEU A 56 10.93 18.68 -11.50
CA LEU A 56 11.62 19.36 -12.59
C LEU A 56 10.64 19.64 -13.75
N PRO A 57 11.03 20.46 -14.74
CA PRO A 57 10.20 20.71 -15.91
C PRO A 57 9.74 19.43 -16.62
N ALA A 58 8.63 19.49 -17.33
CA ALA A 58 8.06 18.34 -18.02
C ALA A 58 9.08 17.61 -18.90
N GLY A 59 9.08 16.28 -18.82
CA GLY A 59 10.01 15.40 -19.54
C GLY A 59 11.33 15.15 -18.84
N VAL A 60 11.64 15.86 -17.74
CA VAL A 60 12.84 15.60 -16.93
C VAL A 60 12.46 14.73 -15.74
N PRO A 61 13.19 13.62 -15.46
CA PRO A 61 12.94 12.79 -14.30
C PRO A 61 12.99 13.58 -12.99
N ALA A 62 12.08 13.29 -12.08
CA ALA A 62 12.09 13.92 -10.75
C ALA A 62 13.02 13.17 -9.80
N GLY A 63 13.65 13.89 -8.87
CA GLY A 63 14.52 13.32 -7.85
C GLY A 63 13.82 13.24 -6.49
N GLY A 64 13.93 12.10 -5.81
CA GLY A 64 13.40 11.92 -4.46
C GLY A 64 14.49 11.76 -3.43
N TYR A 65 14.28 12.41 -2.30
CA TYR A 65 15.23 12.50 -1.20
C TYR A 65 14.53 12.20 0.12
N LEU A 66 15.24 11.55 1.03
CA LEU A 66 14.74 11.22 2.36
C LEU A 66 15.88 10.79 3.27
N THR A 67 15.59 10.62 4.53
CA THR A 67 16.50 9.98 5.49
C THR A 67 15.89 8.64 5.91
N LEU A 68 16.62 7.54 5.70
CA LEU A 68 16.27 6.21 6.19
C LEU A 68 17.04 5.89 7.45
N ILE A 69 16.35 5.40 8.48
CA ILE A 69 16.91 5.04 9.77
C ILE A 69 16.53 3.60 10.07
N ASN A 70 17.51 2.73 10.23
CA ASN A 70 17.29 1.40 10.77
C ASN A 70 17.40 1.47 12.30
N THR A 71 16.29 1.41 13.01
CA THR A 71 16.26 1.47 14.49
C THR A 71 16.45 0.10 15.13
N GLY A 72 16.42 -0.97 14.34
CA GLY A 72 16.53 -2.36 14.78
C GLY A 72 17.97 -2.87 14.84
N SER A 73 18.08 -4.11 15.34
CA SER A 73 19.37 -4.80 15.51
C SER A 73 19.76 -5.69 14.32
N ARG A 74 18.89 -5.82 13.29
CA ARG A 74 19.18 -6.59 12.07
C ARG A 74 19.49 -5.65 10.90
N GLU A 75 20.27 -6.14 9.95
CA GLU A 75 20.47 -5.47 8.69
C GLU A 75 19.23 -5.59 7.81
N TRP A 76 18.84 -4.51 7.17
CA TRP A 76 17.87 -4.48 6.09
C TRP A 76 18.57 -4.17 4.76
N VAL A 77 17.98 -4.61 3.65
CA VAL A 77 18.48 -4.30 2.32
C VAL A 77 17.34 -3.72 1.50
N LEU A 78 17.45 -2.43 1.17
CA LEU A 78 16.56 -1.78 0.22
C LEU A 78 16.90 -2.28 -1.18
N ILE A 79 15.91 -2.79 -1.91
CA ILE A 79 16.07 -3.41 -3.23
C ILE A 79 15.28 -2.69 -4.33
N GLY A 80 14.56 -1.63 -4.00
CA GLY A 80 13.81 -0.86 -4.97
C GLY A 80 12.73 0.01 -4.33
N ALA A 81 12.03 0.73 -5.18
CA ALA A 81 10.89 1.55 -4.80
C ALA A 81 9.82 1.50 -5.90
N SER A 82 8.57 1.79 -5.53
CA SER A 82 7.47 1.92 -6.48
C SER A 82 6.49 3.01 -6.04
N SER A 83 5.72 3.54 -6.99
CA SER A 83 4.64 4.48 -6.72
C SER A 83 3.51 4.29 -7.72
N ALA A 84 2.27 4.46 -7.28
CA ALA A 84 1.11 4.44 -8.16
C ALA A 84 1.10 5.64 -9.14
N ASP A 85 1.72 6.75 -8.74
CA ASP A 85 1.76 8.01 -9.50
C ASP A 85 2.81 8.02 -10.63
N PHE A 86 3.71 7.03 -10.70
CA PHE A 86 4.80 6.96 -11.67
C PHE A 86 4.84 5.61 -12.40
N GLY A 87 5.36 5.61 -13.62
CA GLY A 87 5.57 4.39 -14.40
C GLY A 87 6.86 3.66 -14.01
N GLU A 88 7.90 4.42 -13.69
CA GLU A 88 9.20 3.90 -13.28
C GLU A 88 9.73 4.63 -12.04
N VAL A 89 10.19 3.86 -11.06
CA VAL A 89 10.87 4.37 -9.86
C VAL A 89 12.13 3.53 -9.63
N SER A 90 13.29 4.16 -9.55
CA SER A 90 14.58 3.46 -9.44
C SER A 90 15.51 4.14 -8.44
N LEU A 91 16.42 3.34 -7.86
CA LEU A 91 17.46 3.82 -6.94
C LEU A 91 18.71 4.21 -7.72
N HIS A 92 19.29 5.33 -7.40
CA HIS A 92 20.49 5.84 -8.05
C HIS A 92 21.51 6.35 -7.04
N LEU A 93 22.77 6.32 -7.45
CA LEU A 93 23.89 6.98 -6.77
C LEU A 93 24.54 7.96 -7.74
N THR A 94 24.67 9.20 -7.31
CA THR A 94 25.54 10.16 -7.98
C THR A 94 26.87 10.19 -7.26
N HIS A 95 27.95 10.13 -8.00
CA HIS A 95 29.31 10.34 -7.49
C HIS A 95 30.12 11.22 -8.44
N ASN A 96 31.10 11.91 -7.92
CA ASN A 96 32.01 12.75 -8.70
C ASN A 96 33.28 11.97 -9.00
N HIS A 97 33.64 11.85 -10.26
CA HIS A 97 34.90 11.29 -10.71
C HIS A 97 35.59 12.29 -11.62
N GLU A 98 36.82 12.72 -11.26
CA GLU A 98 37.61 13.68 -12.02
C GLU A 98 36.87 14.99 -12.41
N GLY A 99 36.02 15.49 -11.52
CA GLY A 99 35.25 16.71 -11.74
C GLY A 99 33.99 16.53 -12.59
N MET A 100 33.70 15.30 -13.03
CA MET A 100 32.46 14.95 -13.71
C MET A 100 31.48 14.27 -12.74
N SER A 101 30.23 14.70 -12.77
CA SER A 101 29.16 14.06 -11.99
C SER A 101 28.61 12.88 -12.80
N MET A 102 28.74 11.68 -12.27
CA MET A 102 28.22 10.44 -12.86
C MET A 102 27.08 9.90 -12.01
N MET A 103 26.03 9.44 -12.68
CA MET A 103 24.86 8.84 -12.04
C MET A 103 24.73 7.39 -12.48
N GLU A 104 24.65 6.48 -11.52
CA GLU A 104 24.56 5.05 -11.76
C GLU A 104 23.31 4.46 -11.08
N PRO A 105 22.59 3.55 -11.75
CA PRO A 105 21.51 2.82 -11.13
C PRO A 105 22.08 1.87 -10.06
N MET A 106 21.32 1.68 -8.99
CA MET A 106 21.66 0.80 -7.87
C MET A 106 20.63 -0.32 -7.78
N GLU A 107 21.10 -1.57 -7.66
CA GLU A 107 20.23 -2.71 -7.43
C GLU A 107 19.81 -2.89 -5.97
N SER A 108 20.65 -2.43 -5.04
CA SER A 108 20.36 -2.54 -3.61
C SER A 108 21.21 -1.62 -2.76
N LEU A 109 20.72 -1.35 -1.55
CA LEU A 109 21.42 -0.55 -0.53
C LEU A 109 21.25 -1.22 0.84
N ALA A 110 22.35 -1.57 1.49
CA ALA A 110 22.36 -2.14 2.83
C ALA A 110 22.12 -1.06 3.89
N LEU A 111 21.15 -1.28 4.76
CA LEU A 111 20.86 -0.50 5.95
C LEU A 111 21.35 -1.28 7.18
N LYS A 112 22.58 -1.07 7.61
CA LYS A 112 23.15 -1.75 8.78
C LYS A 112 22.32 -1.49 10.04
N PRO A 113 22.40 -2.34 11.07
CA PRO A 113 21.77 -2.06 12.36
C PRO A 113 22.13 -0.67 12.88
N HIS A 114 21.14 0.06 13.35
CA HIS A 114 21.27 1.42 13.91
C HIS A 114 21.88 2.46 12.95
N ALA A 115 21.93 2.16 11.65
CA ALA A 115 22.46 3.08 10.66
C ALA A 115 21.41 4.09 10.20
N THR A 116 21.91 5.27 9.88
CA THR A 116 21.16 6.31 9.16
C THR A 116 21.75 6.48 7.77
N VAL A 117 20.93 6.40 6.75
CA VAL A 117 21.33 6.61 5.35
C VAL A 117 20.54 7.80 4.81
N ARG A 118 21.25 8.79 4.30
CA ARG A 118 20.68 10.00 3.73
C ARG A 118 20.66 9.94 2.21
N PHE A 119 19.50 10.11 1.63
CA PHE A 119 19.30 10.34 0.21
C PHE A 119 19.29 11.85 0.00
N ALA A 120 20.28 12.36 -0.71
CA ALA A 120 20.49 13.78 -0.92
C ALA A 120 21.09 14.06 -2.30
N GLU A 121 21.05 15.30 -2.74
CA GLU A 121 21.66 15.73 -3.99
C GLU A 121 23.15 15.41 -4.02
N GLY A 122 23.63 14.90 -5.13
CA GLY A 122 25.03 14.48 -5.28
C GLY A 122 25.40 13.16 -4.60
N GLY A 123 24.41 12.44 -4.07
CA GLY A 123 24.57 11.13 -3.44
C GLY A 123 23.46 10.16 -3.84
N TYR A 124 23.02 9.35 -2.87
CA TYR A 124 21.85 8.47 -3.07
C TYR A 124 20.62 9.29 -3.36
N HIS A 125 19.80 8.84 -4.30
CA HIS A 125 18.50 9.42 -4.59
C HIS A 125 17.58 8.40 -5.27
N ILE A 126 16.29 8.70 -5.25
CA ILE A 126 15.27 7.93 -5.97
C ILE A 126 14.91 8.72 -7.22
N MET A 127 14.97 8.07 -8.38
CA MET A 127 14.56 8.67 -9.64
C MET A 127 13.14 8.25 -9.98
N PHE A 128 12.32 9.23 -10.36
CA PHE A 128 10.92 9.04 -10.74
C PHE A 128 10.74 9.44 -12.20
N LYS A 129 10.22 8.52 -13.00
CA LYS A 129 9.95 8.73 -14.44
C LYS A 129 8.48 8.42 -14.76
N GLU A 130 8.03 8.94 -15.89
CA GLU A 130 6.70 8.66 -16.43
C GLU A 130 5.58 8.97 -15.41
N PRO A 131 5.41 10.25 -15.02
CA PRO A 131 4.31 10.62 -14.14
C PRO A 131 2.96 10.32 -14.81
N LYS A 132 2.10 9.58 -14.12
CA LYS A 132 0.78 9.16 -14.60
C LYS A 132 -0.30 10.21 -14.40
N ARG A 133 0.02 11.27 -13.68
CA ARG A 133 -0.83 12.45 -13.50
C ARG A 133 0.01 13.73 -13.44
N PRO A 134 -0.57 14.89 -13.71
CA PRO A 134 0.08 16.17 -13.42
C PRO A 134 0.42 16.27 -11.93
N LEU A 135 1.60 16.77 -11.61
CA LEU A 135 2.07 17.03 -10.26
C LEU A 135 2.39 18.51 -10.08
N HIS A 136 2.08 19.05 -8.91
CA HIS A 136 2.33 20.43 -8.55
C HIS A 136 3.06 20.52 -7.20
N PRO A 137 3.85 21.56 -6.96
CA PRO A 137 4.40 21.81 -5.64
C PRO A 137 3.30 21.88 -4.58
N GLY A 138 3.47 21.18 -3.48
CA GLY A 138 2.49 20.99 -2.41
C GLY A 138 1.70 19.68 -2.50
N ASP A 139 1.74 18.98 -3.64
CA ASP A 139 1.16 17.62 -3.73
C ASP A 139 1.92 16.64 -2.84
N LYS A 140 1.28 15.51 -2.58
CA LYS A 140 1.91 14.35 -1.94
C LYS A 140 1.92 13.16 -2.90
N VAL A 141 3.04 12.43 -2.89
CA VAL A 141 3.25 11.21 -3.64
C VAL A 141 3.55 10.07 -2.67
N ASN A 142 2.75 9.01 -2.73
CA ASN A 142 3.00 7.82 -1.93
C ASN A 142 3.98 6.89 -2.65
N VAL A 143 5.02 6.49 -1.94
CA VAL A 143 6.09 5.62 -2.41
C VAL A 143 6.21 4.43 -1.48
N VAL A 144 6.32 3.25 -2.05
CA VAL A 144 6.60 2.01 -1.34
C VAL A 144 8.07 1.66 -1.55
N LEU A 145 8.84 1.64 -0.49
CA LEU A 145 10.23 1.19 -0.47
C LEU A 145 10.25 -0.32 -0.22
N HIS A 146 10.82 -1.09 -1.13
CA HIS A 146 10.85 -2.54 -1.06
C HIS A 146 12.14 -3.02 -0.39
N LEU A 147 11.98 -3.83 0.64
CA LEU A 147 13.08 -4.44 1.36
C LEU A 147 13.20 -5.92 1.02
N ARG A 148 14.41 -6.45 1.06
CA ARG A 148 14.66 -7.88 0.84
C ARG A 148 13.89 -8.72 1.86
N GLY A 149 13.27 -9.80 1.39
CA GLY A 149 12.41 -10.65 2.21
C GLY A 149 10.93 -10.26 2.18
N GLY A 150 10.52 -9.34 1.27
CA GLY A 150 9.12 -8.99 1.04
C GLY A 150 8.56 -7.93 1.99
N ALA A 151 9.38 -7.39 2.91
CA ALA A 151 8.97 -6.28 3.74
C ALA A 151 8.97 -4.96 2.96
N ALA A 152 8.15 -4.00 3.39
CA ALA A 152 8.07 -2.69 2.75
C ALA A 152 7.87 -1.56 3.77
N VAL A 153 8.24 -0.35 3.36
CA VAL A 153 8.01 0.89 4.09
C VAL A 153 7.23 1.84 3.17
N GLU A 154 6.05 2.25 3.59
CA GLU A 154 5.27 3.27 2.89
C GLU A 154 5.72 4.65 3.34
N VAL A 155 5.98 5.54 2.39
CA VAL A 155 6.51 6.88 2.62
C VAL A 155 5.74 7.89 1.79
N SER A 156 5.26 8.96 2.41
CA SER A 156 4.64 10.10 1.71
C SER A 156 5.70 11.16 1.44
N PHE A 157 5.92 11.47 0.17
CA PHE A 157 6.86 12.49 -0.30
C PHE A 157 6.13 13.80 -0.57
N ASP A 158 6.66 14.89 -0.02
CA ASP A 158 6.19 16.25 -0.34
C ASP A 158 6.76 16.70 -1.68
N VAL A 159 5.90 17.06 -2.64
CA VAL A 159 6.34 17.58 -3.94
C VAL A 159 6.80 19.03 -3.78
N ARG A 160 8.04 19.32 -4.18
CA ARG A 160 8.63 20.66 -4.14
C ARG A 160 9.08 21.11 -5.54
N SER A 161 9.13 22.40 -5.77
CA SER A 161 9.64 22.96 -7.03
C SER A 161 11.15 22.69 -7.16
N GLY A 162 11.63 22.62 -8.40
CA GLY A 162 13.05 22.38 -8.69
C GLY A 162 14.02 23.41 -8.10
N ASN A 163 13.53 24.58 -7.73
CA ASN A 163 14.32 25.65 -7.09
C ASN A 163 14.32 25.58 -5.55
N SER A 164 13.58 24.66 -4.96
CA SER A 164 13.54 24.45 -3.51
C SER A 164 14.70 23.53 -3.13
N GLY A 165 15.66 24.06 -2.39
CA GLY A 165 16.74 23.27 -1.80
C GLY A 165 16.23 22.28 -0.74
N ALA A 166 17.14 21.40 -0.25
CA ALA A 166 16.88 20.57 0.93
C ALA A 166 16.55 21.44 2.15
N PRO A 167 15.73 20.93 3.10
CA PRO A 167 15.43 21.62 4.35
C PRO A 167 16.68 21.80 5.21
#